data_c87249068115e84bb1e082c75e575e1e
#
_entry.id   c87249068115e84bb1e082c75e575e1e
#
_cell.length_a   1.000
_cell.length_b   1.000
_cell.length_c   1.000
_cell.angle_alpha   90.00
_cell.angle_beta   90.00
_cell.angle_gamma   90.00
#
_symmetry.space_group_name_H-M   'P 1'
#
loop_
_entity.id
_entity.type
_entity.pdbx_description
1 polymer ?
#
loop_
_entity_poly.entity_id
_entity_poly.type
_entity_poly.pdbx_seq_one_letter_code
_entity_poly.pdbx_strand_id
1 'polypeptide(L)'
;MIGTSGSTISNNNKLHTGHLHHRVKALLISLPIFVFSLILVTSHPAFAASALDPSDSILAKWYDKALSVNQNNLPALVVKGTDLVTQGDGEQAITWLDKALNIDPSNLMALVSKGSALRDMGKYQEAIVVYDRVLTIDPSDVYAIGGKADSLYGTGQHEQAIVLIDKALELNPSDGKIQQVKESFQQPIN
;
A
#
# COMPACT_ATOMS: atom_id res chain seq x y z
N MET A 1 -57.17 -22.25 -67.49
CA MET A 1 -56.41 -23.51 -67.35
C MET A 1 -55.24 -23.21 -66.39
N ILE A 2 -55.20 -23.94 -65.35
CA ILE A 2 -54.58 -23.55 -64.07
C ILE A 2 -53.33 -24.37 -63.95
N GLY A 3 -52.18 -23.68 -63.78
CA GLY A 3 -50.90 -24.34 -63.50
C GLY A 3 -50.43 -23.99 -62.07
N THR A 4 -50.40 -25.01 -61.24
CA THR A 4 -49.94 -24.94 -59.89
C THR A 4 -48.45 -25.08 -59.83
N SER A 5 -47.70 -24.10 -59.26
CA SER A 5 -46.32 -24.22 -58.93
C SER A 5 -46.11 -24.31 -57.42
N GLY A 6 -45.68 -25.49 -56.98
CA GLY A 6 -45.29 -25.70 -55.60
C GLY A 6 -43.95 -25.06 -55.28
N SER A 7 -43.90 -24.26 -54.25
CA SER A 7 -42.66 -23.70 -53.71
C SER A 7 -42.18 -24.55 -52.54
N THR A 8 -41.00 -25.14 -52.71
CA THR A 8 -40.26 -25.86 -51.67
C THR A 8 -39.63 -24.85 -50.70
N ILE A 9 -40.08 -24.89 -49.46
CA ILE A 9 -39.47 -24.15 -48.36
C ILE A 9 -38.22 -24.91 -47.90
N SER A 10 -37.06 -24.38 -48.23
CA SER A 10 -35.77 -24.87 -47.76
C SER A 10 -35.51 -24.44 -46.31
N ASN A 11 -35.34 -25.41 -45.45
CA ASN A 11 -34.99 -25.23 -44.05
C ASN A 11 -33.54 -24.74 -43.87
N ASN A 12 -33.34 -23.43 -43.65
CA ASN A 12 -32.06 -22.83 -43.25
C ASN A 12 -31.95 -22.56 -41.75
N ASN A 13 -32.30 -23.54 -40.90
CA ASN A 13 -32.18 -23.40 -39.45
C ASN A 13 -31.01 -24.21 -38.83
N LYS A 14 -29.93 -24.44 -39.59
CA LYS A 14 -28.79 -25.23 -39.06
C LYS A 14 -27.50 -24.46 -38.76
N LEU A 15 -27.47 -23.14 -38.88
CA LEU A 15 -26.22 -22.36 -38.79
C LEU A 15 -26.09 -21.43 -37.58
N HIS A 16 -27.05 -21.38 -36.67
CA HIS A 16 -26.92 -20.47 -35.48
C HIS A 16 -26.68 -21.16 -34.15
N THR A 17 -26.71 -22.48 -34.06
CA THR A 17 -26.48 -23.18 -32.77
C THR A 17 -25.00 -23.45 -32.47
N GLY A 18 -24.14 -23.44 -33.51
CA GLY A 18 -22.68 -23.71 -33.32
C GLY A 18 -21.92 -22.59 -32.61
N HIS A 19 -22.27 -21.34 -32.89
CA HIS A 19 -21.56 -20.18 -32.29
C HIS A 19 -21.94 -19.91 -30.83
N LEU A 20 -23.15 -20.26 -30.41
CA LEU A 20 -23.58 -20.11 -29.01
C LEU A 20 -22.88 -21.13 -28.10
N HIS A 21 -22.65 -22.35 -28.60
CA HIS A 21 -22.02 -23.43 -27.85
C HIS A 21 -20.53 -23.16 -27.54
N HIS A 22 -19.81 -22.51 -28.47
CA HIS A 22 -18.41 -22.12 -28.23
C HIS A 22 -18.28 -20.96 -27.28
N ARG A 23 -19.17 -19.97 -27.28
CA ARG A 23 -19.15 -18.83 -26.34
C ARG A 23 -19.53 -19.24 -24.91
N VAL A 24 -20.49 -20.14 -24.77
CA VAL A 24 -20.86 -20.67 -23.42
C VAL A 24 -19.79 -21.59 -22.86
N LYS A 25 -19.08 -22.38 -23.69
CA LYS A 25 -17.93 -23.18 -23.24
C LYS A 25 -16.73 -22.33 -22.82
N ALA A 26 -16.47 -21.21 -23.53
CA ALA A 26 -15.40 -20.27 -23.13
C ALA A 26 -15.71 -19.54 -21.81
N LEU A 27 -16.97 -19.21 -21.52
CA LEU A 27 -17.41 -18.58 -20.28
C LEU A 27 -17.39 -19.55 -19.08
N LEU A 28 -17.61 -20.86 -19.31
CA LEU A 28 -17.58 -21.89 -18.27
C LEU A 28 -16.14 -22.34 -17.91
N ILE A 29 -15.16 -22.10 -18.78
CA ILE A 29 -13.75 -22.42 -18.51
C ILE A 29 -13.04 -21.31 -17.72
N SER A 30 -13.50 -20.06 -17.79
CA SER A 30 -12.88 -18.95 -17.06
C SER A 30 -13.38 -18.80 -15.62
N LEU A 31 -14.58 -19.26 -15.29
CA LEU A 31 -15.16 -19.19 -13.94
C LEU A 31 -14.51 -20.12 -12.89
N PRO A 32 -14.08 -21.36 -13.20
CA PRO A 32 -13.50 -22.24 -12.19
C PRO A 32 -12.08 -21.81 -11.73
N ILE A 33 -11.33 -21.08 -12.56
CA ILE A 33 -9.96 -20.67 -12.18
C ILE A 33 -10.00 -19.62 -11.05
N PHE A 34 -10.91 -18.64 -11.11
CA PHE A 34 -11.07 -17.64 -10.05
C PHE A 34 -11.70 -18.21 -8.77
N VAL A 35 -12.70 -19.10 -8.90
CA VAL A 35 -13.34 -19.76 -7.75
C VAL A 35 -12.39 -20.78 -7.13
N PHE A 36 -11.59 -21.50 -7.94
CA PHE A 36 -10.59 -22.45 -7.44
C PHE A 36 -9.43 -21.71 -6.71
N SER A 37 -9.01 -20.56 -7.22
CA SER A 37 -8.02 -19.71 -6.54
C SER A 37 -8.54 -19.18 -5.19
N LEU A 38 -9.81 -18.78 -5.11
CA LEU A 38 -10.42 -18.30 -3.89
C LEU A 38 -10.64 -19.42 -2.85
N ILE A 39 -11.02 -20.64 -3.30
CA ILE A 39 -11.24 -21.80 -2.43
C ILE A 39 -9.89 -22.35 -1.93
N LEU A 40 -8.82 -22.33 -2.75
CA LEU A 40 -7.49 -22.76 -2.31
C LEU A 40 -6.91 -21.85 -1.24
N VAL A 41 -7.15 -20.53 -1.33
CA VAL A 41 -6.70 -19.55 -0.33
C VAL A 41 -7.43 -19.74 1.01
N THR A 42 -8.70 -20.17 1.00
CA THR A 42 -9.48 -20.33 2.24
C THR A 42 -9.35 -21.71 2.89
N SER A 43 -8.90 -22.74 2.14
CA SER A 43 -8.88 -24.13 2.62
C SER A 43 -7.50 -24.65 3.08
N HIS A 44 -6.40 -23.93 2.78
CA HIS A 44 -5.06 -24.32 3.19
C HIS A 44 -4.38 -23.19 3.97
N PRO A 45 -4.32 -23.28 5.30
CA PRO A 45 -3.64 -22.27 6.13
C PRO A 45 -2.16 -22.06 5.74
N ALA A 46 -1.49 -23.10 5.22
CA ALA A 46 -0.12 -23.01 4.72
C ALA A 46 0.01 -22.16 3.44
N PHE A 47 -1.01 -22.15 2.56
CA PHE A 47 -1.00 -21.32 1.37
C PHE A 47 -1.31 -19.83 1.69
N ALA A 48 -2.22 -19.60 2.64
CA ALA A 48 -2.48 -18.24 3.14
C ALA A 48 -1.27 -17.66 3.87
N ALA A 49 -0.53 -18.47 4.64
CA ALA A 49 0.70 -18.05 5.30
C ALA A 49 1.82 -17.74 4.29
N SER A 50 1.98 -18.56 3.23
CA SER A 50 2.95 -18.33 2.16
C SER A 50 2.59 -17.10 1.28
N ALA A 51 1.29 -16.83 1.09
CA ALA A 51 0.84 -15.63 0.36
C ALA A 51 1.00 -14.33 1.18
N LEU A 52 1.27 -14.44 2.49
CA LEU A 52 1.48 -13.34 3.42
C LEU A 52 2.96 -13.22 3.85
N ASP A 53 3.87 -14.04 3.29
CA ASP A 53 5.31 -13.88 3.54
C ASP A 53 5.79 -12.58 2.87
N PRO A 54 6.19 -11.57 3.66
CA PRO A 54 6.66 -10.29 3.13
C PRO A 54 7.84 -10.47 2.15
N SER A 55 8.67 -11.51 2.35
CA SER A 55 9.82 -11.80 1.50
C SER A 55 9.43 -12.26 0.09
N ASP A 56 8.21 -12.81 -0.09
CA ASP A 56 7.70 -13.29 -1.37
C ASP A 56 6.91 -12.23 -2.15
N SER A 57 6.77 -11.02 -1.59
CA SER A 57 6.07 -9.94 -2.26
C SER A 57 6.77 -9.57 -3.59
N ILE A 58 5.99 -9.17 -4.61
CA ILE A 58 6.52 -8.68 -5.89
C ILE A 58 7.44 -7.48 -5.64
N LEU A 59 7.09 -6.66 -4.66
CA LEU A 59 7.85 -5.49 -4.25
C LEU A 59 9.22 -5.88 -3.69
N ALA A 60 9.27 -6.88 -2.80
CA ALA A 60 10.52 -7.40 -2.26
C ALA A 60 11.45 -7.90 -3.36
N LYS A 61 10.95 -8.70 -4.28
CA LYS A 61 11.71 -9.20 -5.42
C LYS A 61 12.22 -8.08 -6.33
N TRP A 62 11.44 -7.00 -6.49
CA TRP A 62 11.83 -5.85 -7.28
C TRP A 62 13.02 -5.09 -6.66
N TYR A 63 12.92 -4.68 -5.40
CA TYR A 63 14.03 -3.93 -4.78
C TYR A 63 15.28 -4.78 -4.58
N ASP A 64 15.16 -6.06 -4.25
CA ASP A 64 16.31 -6.95 -4.13
C ASP A 64 17.01 -7.15 -5.48
N LYS A 65 16.26 -7.28 -6.58
CA LYS A 65 16.82 -7.32 -7.92
C LYS A 65 17.50 -6.00 -8.28
N ALA A 66 16.88 -4.87 -7.99
CA ALA A 66 17.45 -3.55 -8.25
C ALA A 66 18.77 -3.33 -7.49
N LEU A 67 18.79 -3.71 -6.20
CA LEU A 67 19.97 -3.60 -5.34
C LEU A 67 21.08 -4.61 -5.71
N SER A 68 20.73 -5.77 -6.27
CA SER A 68 21.74 -6.72 -6.77
C SER A 68 22.48 -6.19 -7.99
N VAL A 69 21.86 -5.32 -8.77
CA VAL A 69 22.47 -4.67 -9.94
C VAL A 69 23.22 -3.40 -9.54
N ASN A 70 22.63 -2.59 -8.67
CA ASN A 70 23.22 -1.35 -8.16
C ASN A 70 22.84 -1.16 -6.69
N GLN A 71 23.80 -1.38 -5.79
CA GLN A 71 23.63 -1.25 -4.35
C GLN A 71 23.28 0.19 -3.90
N ASN A 72 23.56 1.19 -4.73
CA ASN A 72 23.24 2.60 -4.50
C ASN A 72 21.98 3.05 -5.27
N ASN A 73 21.11 2.12 -5.65
CA ASN A 73 19.84 2.47 -6.29
C ASN A 73 18.92 3.16 -5.26
N LEU A 74 18.91 4.49 -5.27
CA LEU A 74 18.16 5.29 -4.29
C LEU A 74 16.68 4.91 -4.20
N PRO A 75 15.90 4.79 -5.30
CA PRO A 75 14.52 4.33 -5.22
C PRO A 75 14.37 2.98 -4.53
N ALA A 76 15.23 2.02 -4.83
CA ALA A 76 15.16 0.68 -4.24
C ALA A 76 15.50 0.68 -2.74
N LEU A 77 16.46 1.50 -2.31
CA LEU A 77 16.81 1.69 -0.91
C LEU A 77 15.62 2.27 -0.12
N VAL A 78 14.99 3.33 -0.67
CA VAL A 78 13.84 3.98 -0.03
C VAL A 78 12.66 3.02 0.07
N VAL A 79 12.31 2.34 -1.03
CA VAL A 79 11.19 1.40 -1.07
C VAL A 79 11.42 0.24 -0.10
N LYS A 80 12.62 -0.35 -0.08
CA LYS A 80 12.96 -1.42 0.87
C LYS A 80 12.83 -0.97 2.31
N GLY A 81 13.36 0.20 2.64
CA GLY A 81 13.25 0.76 3.98
C GLY A 81 11.80 1.02 4.39
N THR A 82 10.99 1.61 3.49
CA THR A 82 9.57 1.87 3.74
C THR A 82 8.76 0.58 3.91
N ASP A 83 9.05 -0.45 3.11
CA ASP A 83 8.41 -1.76 3.22
C ASP A 83 8.69 -2.41 4.58
N LEU A 84 9.94 -2.35 5.05
CA LEU A 84 10.33 -2.83 6.38
C LEU A 84 9.63 -2.06 7.52
N VAL A 85 9.36 -0.76 7.36
CA VAL A 85 8.53 -0.02 8.33
C VAL A 85 7.14 -0.63 8.43
N THR A 86 6.51 -0.94 7.30
CA THR A 86 5.16 -1.53 7.29
C THR A 86 5.12 -2.94 7.86
N GLN A 87 6.25 -3.66 7.82
CA GLN A 87 6.43 -4.99 8.41
C GLN A 87 6.73 -4.94 9.92
N GLY A 88 6.97 -3.74 10.47
CA GLY A 88 7.35 -3.54 11.87
C GLY A 88 8.82 -3.77 12.18
N ASP A 89 9.67 -3.97 11.17
CA ASP A 89 11.11 -4.14 11.34
C ASP A 89 11.84 -2.78 11.29
N GLY A 90 11.61 -1.98 12.32
CA GLY A 90 12.10 -0.61 12.40
C GLY A 90 13.63 -0.49 12.35
N GLU A 91 14.38 -1.42 12.95
CA GLU A 91 15.86 -1.35 12.95
C GLU A 91 16.45 -1.58 11.57
N GLN A 92 15.96 -2.60 10.86
CA GLN A 92 16.38 -2.83 9.49
C GLN A 92 15.91 -1.70 8.56
N ALA A 93 14.68 -1.21 8.75
CA ALA A 93 14.16 -0.08 8.00
C ALA A 93 15.11 1.14 8.08
N ILE A 94 15.49 1.53 9.30
CA ILE A 94 16.42 2.65 9.52
C ILE A 94 17.75 2.41 8.80
N THR A 95 18.28 1.20 8.85
CA THR A 95 19.53 0.86 8.16
C THR A 95 19.46 1.12 6.65
N TRP A 96 18.36 0.75 5.99
CA TRP A 96 18.18 0.98 4.56
C TRP A 96 17.86 2.43 4.22
N LEU A 97 17.08 3.10 5.05
CA LEU A 97 16.74 4.52 4.89
C LEU A 97 17.98 5.41 5.10
N ASP A 98 18.87 5.06 6.03
CA ASP A 98 20.14 5.78 6.22
C ASP A 98 21.06 5.64 5.01
N LYS A 99 21.12 4.48 4.35
CA LYS A 99 21.82 4.34 3.07
C LYS A 99 21.22 5.26 2.00
N ALA A 100 19.90 5.36 1.93
CA ALA A 100 19.22 6.28 1.03
C ALA A 100 19.56 7.75 1.33
N LEU A 101 19.52 8.14 2.61
CA LEU A 101 19.81 9.49 3.08
C LEU A 101 21.30 9.88 2.97
N ASN A 102 22.20 8.91 2.91
CA ASN A 102 23.61 9.17 2.58
C ASN A 102 23.80 9.54 1.10
N ILE A 103 22.89 9.10 0.21
CA ILE A 103 22.90 9.44 -1.22
C ILE A 103 22.17 10.78 -1.44
N ASP A 104 20.97 10.91 -0.86
CA ASP A 104 20.16 12.12 -0.92
C ASP A 104 19.66 12.50 0.49
N PRO A 105 20.38 13.39 1.20
CA PRO A 105 20.00 13.82 2.54
C PRO A 105 18.67 14.55 2.64
N SER A 106 18.13 15.02 1.51
CA SER A 106 16.87 15.75 1.43
C SER A 106 15.68 14.90 0.94
N ASN A 107 15.86 13.60 0.78
CA ASN A 107 14.80 12.70 0.33
C ASN A 107 13.66 12.62 1.35
N LEU A 108 12.56 13.33 1.06
CA LEU A 108 11.42 13.46 1.97
C LEU A 108 10.82 12.09 2.33
N MET A 109 10.67 11.20 1.35
CA MET A 109 10.10 9.86 1.61
C MET A 109 10.98 9.05 2.57
N ALA A 110 12.31 9.10 2.40
CA ALA A 110 13.23 8.42 3.29
C ALA A 110 13.20 9.01 4.70
N LEU A 111 13.15 10.35 4.83
CA LEU A 111 13.04 11.03 6.11
C LEU A 111 11.71 10.71 6.82
N VAL A 112 10.58 10.82 6.14
CA VAL A 112 9.25 10.49 6.71
C VAL A 112 9.21 9.04 7.16
N SER A 113 9.67 8.10 6.33
CA SER A 113 9.70 6.69 6.68
C SER A 113 10.62 6.40 7.88
N LYS A 114 11.78 7.08 7.97
CA LYS A 114 12.68 6.97 9.13
C LYS A 114 12.04 7.52 10.41
N GLY A 115 11.37 8.66 10.31
CA GLY A 115 10.59 9.22 11.42
C GLY A 115 9.52 8.25 11.91
N SER A 116 8.80 7.62 10.99
CA SER A 116 7.77 6.62 11.32
C SER A 116 8.38 5.39 12.01
N ALA A 117 9.48 4.84 11.49
CA ALA A 117 10.18 3.73 12.11
C ALA A 117 10.60 4.05 13.56
N LEU A 118 11.20 5.21 13.77
CA LEU A 118 11.63 5.66 15.10
C LEU A 118 10.45 5.81 16.06
N ARG A 119 9.34 6.42 15.60
CA ARG A 119 8.11 6.57 16.38
C ARG A 119 7.54 5.23 16.78
N ASP A 120 7.41 4.29 15.84
CA ASP A 120 6.85 2.96 16.06
C ASP A 120 7.71 2.12 17.02
N MET A 121 9.02 2.40 17.09
CA MET A 121 9.95 1.84 18.07
C MET A 121 9.90 2.56 19.43
N GLY A 122 9.05 3.58 19.62
CA GLY A 122 8.99 4.40 20.84
C GLY A 122 10.14 5.40 21.00
N LYS A 123 11.00 5.57 19.99
CA LYS A 123 12.10 6.55 19.97
C LYS A 123 11.59 7.93 19.57
N TYR A 124 10.60 8.42 20.32
CA TYR A 124 9.84 9.62 19.98
C TYR A 124 10.71 10.87 19.81
N GLN A 125 11.70 11.05 20.67
CA GLN A 125 12.56 12.24 20.62
C GLN A 125 13.40 12.27 19.33
N GLU A 126 13.91 11.11 18.90
CA GLU A 126 14.64 10.97 17.64
C GLU A 126 13.71 11.17 16.45
N ALA A 127 12.49 10.65 16.52
CA ALA A 127 11.47 10.83 15.47
C ALA A 127 11.12 12.32 15.27
N ILE A 128 10.94 13.09 16.36
CA ILE A 128 10.70 14.54 16.32
C ILE A 128 11.81 15.25 15.54
N VAL A 129 13.07 14.94 15.82
CA VAL A 129 14.20 15.54 15.11
C VAL A 129 14.17 15.24 13.61
N VAL A 130 13.82 14.03 13.24
CA VAL A 130 13.71 13.63 11.82
C VAL A 130 12.54 14.34 11.14
N TYR A 131 11.38 14.42 11.79
CA TYR A 131 10.24 15.16 11.24
C TYR A 131 10.51 16.67 11.14
N ASP A 132 11.27 17.25 12.07
CA ASP A 132 11.69 18.66 11.96
C ASP A 132 12.54 18.92 10.71
N ARG A 133 13.39 17.96 10.32
CA ARG A 133 14.13 18.04 9.06
C ARG A 133 13.19 18.01 7.86
N VAL A 134 12.17 17.14 7.86
CA VAL A 134 11.14 17.14 6.79
C VAL A 134 10.47 18.50 6.72
N LEU A 135 10.01 19.04 7.85
CA LEU A 135 9.29 20.31 7.91
C LEU A 135 10.17 21.55 7.61
N THR A 136 11.50 21.40 7.68
CA THR A 136 12.43 22.41 7.20
C THR A 136 12.48 22.44 5.66
N ILE A 137 12.31 21.29 5.00
CA ILE A 137 12.30 21.14 3.54
C ILE A 137 10.91 21.45 2.98
N ASP A 138 9.88 20.84 3.56
CA ASP A 138 8.47 21.06 3.23
C ASP A 138 7.66 21.35 4.51
N PRO A 139 7.42 22.63 4.84
CA PRO A 139 6.64 23.02 6.03
C PRO A 139 5.18 22.59 5.99
N SER A 140 4.67 22.10 4.84
CA SER A 140 3.30 21.68 4.63
C SER A 140 3.13 20.15 4.57
N ASP A 141 4.19 19.37 4.75
CA ASP A 141 4.11 17.91 4.74
C ASP A 141 3.22 17.41 5.89
N VAL A 142 2.03 16.95 5.51
CA VAL A 142 0.99 16.50 6.45
C VAL A 142 1.42 15.27 7.25
N TYR A 143 2.20 14.37 6.63
CA TYR A 143 2.71 13.17 7.31
C TYR A 143 3.75 13.52 8.36
N ALA A 144 4.62 14.46 8.06
CA ALA A 144 5.61 14.92 9.03
C ALA A 144 4.97 15.71 10.18
N ILE A 145 3.96 16.56 9.90
CA ILE A 145 3.22 17.27 10.93
C ILE A 145 2.51 16.26 11.83
N GLY A 146 1.78 15.30 11.27
CA GLY A 146 1.07 14.25 12.01
C GLY A 146 2.01 13.35 12.82
N GLY A 147 3.09 12.86 12.20
CA GLY A 147 4.07 12.00 12.87
C GLY A 147 4.84 12.72 13.99
N LYS A 148 5.14 14.01 13.83
CA LYS A 148 5.72 14.83 14.90
C LYS A 148 4.73 15.03 16.04
N ALA A 149 3.45 15.30 15.73
CA ALA A 149 2.42 15.47 16.74
C ALA A 149 2.24 14.21 17.58
N ASP A 150 2.17 13.04 16.92
CA ASP A 150 2.07 11.75 17.59
C ASP A 150 3.29 11.47 18.48
N SER A 151 4.49 11.80 18.00
CA SER A 151 5.73 11.67 18.78
C SER A 151 5.78 12.63 19.98
N LEU A 152 5.30 13.88 19.84
CA LEU A 152 5.16 14.81 20.94
C LEU A 152 4.16 14.31 21.98
N TYR A 153 3.04 13.74 21.55
CA TYR A 153 2.07 13.13 22.43
C TYR A 153 2.70 11.97 23.23
N GLY A 154 3.47 11.11 22.55
CA GLY A 154 4.21 10.01 23.19
C GLY A 154 5.27 10.47 24.20
N THR A 155 5.77 11.71 24.12
CA THR A 155 6.68 12.31 25.10
C THR A 155 5.96 13.12 26.19
N GLY A 156 4.63 13.14 26.20
CA GLY A 156 3.83 13.88 27.16
C GLY A 156 3.61 15.36 26.83
N GLN A 157 4.04 15.81 25.65
CA GLN A 157 3.88 17.20 25.17
C GLN A 157 2.53 17.37 24.46
N HIS A 158 1.44 17.07 25.16
CA HIS A 158 0.09 16.92 24.59
C HIS A 158 -0.44 18.20 23.94
N GLU A 159 -0.22 19.38 24.57
CA GLU A 159 -0.69 20.65 24.03
C GLU A 159 -0.03 20.98 22.67
N GLN A 160 1.28 20.74 22.58
CA GLN A 160 2.00 20.98 21.33
C GLN A 160 1.58 20.00 20.23
N ALA A 161 1.28 18.75 20.59
CA ALA A 161 0.76 17.74 19.67
C ALA A 161 -0.58 18.16 19.09
N ILE A 162 -1.52 18.65 19.90
CA ILE A 162 -2.83 19.11 19.46
C ILE A 162 -2.71 20.28 18.48
N VAL A 163 -1.88 21.27 18.79
CA VAL A 163 -1.63 22.42 17.88
C VAL A 163 -1.12 21.97 16.50
N LEU A 164 -0.24 20.97 16.46
CA LEU A 164 0.28 20.44 15.20
C LEU A 164 -0.78 19.66 14.42
N ILE A 165 -1.62 18.89 15.10
CA ILE A 165 -2.72 18.17 14.46
C ILE A 165 -3.75 19.14 13.88
N ASP A 166 -4.09 20.20 14.59
CA ASP A 166 -4.99 21.22 14.10
C ASP A 166 -4.43 21.88 12.84
N LYS A 167 -3.12 22.20 12.82
CA LYS A 167 -2.43 22.70 11.64
C LYS A 167 -2.48 21.70 10.46
N ALA A 168 -2.31 20.40 10.71
CA ALA A 168 -2.41 19.40 9.65
C ALA A 168 -3.83 19.32 9.06
N LEU A 169 -4.85 19.44 9.90
CA LEU A 169 -6.25 19.46 9.46
C LEU A 169 -6.65 20.77 8.75
N GLU A 170 -6.01 21.90 9.07
CA GLU A 170 -6.16 23.12 8.29
C GLU A 170 -5.63 22.95 6.86
N LEU A 171 -4.52 22.22 6.68
CA LEU A 171 -3.94 21.94 5.36
C LEU A 171 -4.74 20.89 4.59
N ASN A 172 -5.23 19.86 5.25
CA ASN A 172 -6.04 18.80 4.67
C ASN A 172 -7.18 18.38 5.60
N PRO A 173 -8.33 19.08 5.57
CA PRO A 173 -9.46 18.83 6.46
C PRO A 173 -10.09 17.43 6.34
N SER A 174 -9.88 16.76 5.20
CA SER A 174 -10.45 15.44 4.91
C SER A 174 -9.49 14.26 5.16
N ASP A 175 -8.30 14.51 5.72
CA ASP A 175 -7.36 13.45 6.04
C ASP A 175 -7.86 12.59 7.22
N GLY A 176 -8.41 11.42 6.88
CA GLY A 176 -8.97 10.51 7.87
C GLY A 176 -7.95 9.96 8.87
N LYS A 177 -6.65 9.87 8.50
CA LYS A 177 -5.60 9.43 9.43
C LYS A 177 -5.30 10.48 10.48
N ILE A 178 -5.18 11.75 10.05
CA ILE A 178 -4.96 12.87 10.98
C ILE A 178 -6.17 13.06 11.90
N GLN A 179 -7.39 12.92 11.38
CA GLN A 179 -8.61 12.94 12.20
C GLN A 179 -8.59 11.82 13.26
N GLN A 180 -8.21 10.61 12.88
CA GLN A 180 -8.10 9.48 13.81
C GLN A 180 -7.05 9.73 14.90
N VAL A 181 -5.90 10.33 14.56
CA VAL A 181 -4.88 10.73 15.55
C VAL A 181 -5.45 11.78 16.52
N LYS A 182 -6.18 12.78 16.00
CA LYS A 182 -6.85 13.79 16.84
C LYS A 182 -7.83 13.16 17.83
N GLU A 183 -8.64 12.23 17.36
CA GLU A 183 -9.61 11.50 18.20
C GLU A 183 -8.90 10.68 19.29
N SER A 184 -7.77 10.05 18.96
CA SER A 184 -6.99 9.29 19.95
C SER A 184 -6.41 10.17 21.06
N PHE A 185 -6.06 11.43 20.77
CA PHE A 185 -5.57 12.39 21.74
C PHE A 185 -6.66 12.94 22.68
N GLN A 186 -7.93 12.85 22.26
CA GLN A 186 -9.07 13.31 23.05
C GLN A 186 -9.63 12.24 24.01
N GLN A 187 -9.16 10.99 23.90
CA GLN A 187 -9.60 9.93 24.79
C GLN A 187 -8.93 10.10 26.17
N PRO A 188 -9.70 9.96 27.27
CA PRO A 188 -9.12 10.03 28.60
C PRO A 188 -8.10 8.90 28.79
N ILE A 189 -6.92 9.25 29.29
CA ILE A 189 -5.89 8.27 29.69
C ILE A 189 -6.45 7.52 30.91
N ASN A 190 -6.91 6.27 30.71
CA ASN A 190 -7.40 5.39 31.77
C ASN A 190 -6.25 4.79 32.58
#